data_f15ed271fe95c2aae2b90aa7779494c6
#
_entry.id   f15ed271fe95c2aae2b90aa7779494c6
#
_cell.length_a   1.000
_cell.length_b   1.000
_cell.length_c   1.000
_cell.angle_alpha   90.00
_cell.angle_beta   90.00
_cell.angle_gamma   90.00
#
_symmetry.space_group_name_H-M   'P 1'
#
loop_
_entity.id
_entity.type
_entity.pdbx_description
1 polymer ?
#
loop_
_entity_poly.entity_id
_entity_poly.type
_entity_poly.pdbx_seq_one_letter_code
_entity_poly.pdbx_strand_id
1 'polypeptide(L)'
;MQSAGSAGGAQITHTAYDDYKLQLSQKLIPILAIVTSVFNFALIVPDWMMIEDPNKRILVACIRAVYTVLAIYIGIKAKSMRSFRTFSVYVTVCEALALAIFIFVMLQYERFDFLIQAFGFIIFILVIFLVPNRTFNAVGLSLIGSTGFFLCSHFREPNIETVKFMAALVYIPTAIVLCAVFAASTERHQFREFIAKSRLEHMSSTDFLTDTANRFRLEEEAGRWMDFCRRQGMPLSLAFVDVDNLKGVNDRYGHAVGDTILVNLAKLFQRQLRSSDTLARWGGDEFVLLLPNTALTSAVTLMERMKASVDEQSFVANIKITWSCGIVEMEAGDSFQTILCKADALMYEGKHNGKDIICSTRSDQSSEM
;
A
#
# COMPACT_ATOMS: atom_id res chain seq x y z
N MET A 1 9.33 -15.09 29.42
CA MET A 1 9.58 -13.77 28.77
C MET A 1 9.80 -13.87 27.24
N GLN A 2 9.21 -14.84 26.56
CA GLN A 2 9.35 -15.05 25.09
C GLN A 2 8.07 -14.79 24.29
N SER A 3 6.97 -14.35 24.92
CA SER A 3 5.66 -14.20 24.24
C SER A 3 5.32 -12.78 23.79
N ALA A 4 6.02 -11.75 24.24
CA ALA A 4 5.72 -10.36 23.88
C ALA A 4 6.35 -9.91 22.54
N GLY A 5 7.49 -10.53 22.14
CA GLY A 5 8.15 -10.20 20.87
C GLY A 5 7.46 -10.76 19.62
N SER A 6 6.71 -11.88 19.75
CA SER A 6 6.03 -12.51 18.61
C SER A 6 4.73 -11.81 18.20
N ALA A 7 4.04 -11.19 19.15
CA ALA A 7 2.77 -10.51 18.87
C ALA A 7 2.98 -9.17 18.13
N GLY A 8 4.02 -8.40 18.47
CA GLY A 8 4.37 -7.16 17.80
C GLY A 8 4.84 -7.37 16.35
N GLY A 9 5.69 -8.37 16.12
CA GLY A 9 6.15 -8.72 14.77
C GLY A 9 5.04 -9.24 13.86
N ALA A 10 4.09 -10.03 14.40
CA ALA A 10 2.94 -10.51 13.67
C ALA A 10 1.97 -9.36 13.29
N GLN A 11 1.82 -8.37 14.17
CA GLN A 11 0.92 -7.22 13.93
C GLN A 11 1.52 -6.24 12.89
N ILE A 12 2.83 -6.03 12.91
CA ILE A 12 3.55 -5.22 11.91
C ILE A 12 3.46 -5.87 10.53
N THR A 13 3.62 -7.20 10.42
CA THR A 13 3.51 -7.92 9.15
C THR A 13 2.08 -7.89 8.57
N HIS A 14 1.04 -7.91 9.40
CA HIS A 14 -0.35 -7.81 8.94
C HIS A 14 -0.68 -6.43 8.35
N THR A 15 -0.24 -5.36 8.98
CA THR A 15 -0.47 -3.99 8.47
C THR A 15 0.28 -3.77 7.16
N ALA A 16 1.55 -4.18 7.08
CA ALA A 16 2.34 -4.08 5.86
C ALA A 16 1.78 -4.94 4.70
N TYR A 17 1.21 -6.09 5.01
CA TYR A 17 0.53 -6.92 4.00
C TYR A 17 -0.79 -6.28 3.53
N ASP A 18 -1.56 -5.66 4.41
CA ASP A 18 -2.78 -4.93 4.04
C ASP A 18 -2.45 -3.74 3.11
N ASP A 19 -1.34 -3.02 3.35
CA ASP A 19 -0.86 -1.95 2.48
C ASP A 19 -0.42 -2.48 1.11
N TYR A 20 0.32 -3.57 1.06
CA TYR A 20 0.69 -4.25 -0.19
C TYR A 20 -0.56 -4.68 -0.98
N LYS A 21 -1.55 -5.29 -0.29
CA LYS A 21 -2.82 -5.71 -0.89
C LYS A 21 -3.61 -4.51 -1.43
N LEU A 22 -3.60 -3.38 -0.73
CA LEU A 22 -4.21 -2.14 -1.19
C LEU A 22 -3.57 -1.64 -2.49
N GLN A 23 -2.24 -1.56 -2.54
CA GLN A 23 -1.53 -1.11 -3.75
C GLN A 23 -1.83 -2.00 -4.96
N LEU A 24 -1.84 -3.32 -4.78
CA LEU A 24 -2.19 -4.26 -5.84
C LEU A 24 -3.64 -4.07 -6.30
N SER A 25 -4.57 -3.91 -5.36
CA SER A 25 -5.98 -3.69 -5.64
C SER A 25 -6.23 -2.37 -6.37
N GLN A 26 -5.53 -1.30 -5.99
CA GLN A 26 -5.63 0.02 -6.65
C GLN A 26 -5.19 0.02 -8.12
N LYS A 27 -4.30 -0.90 -8.51
CA LYS A 27 -3.90 -1.08 -9.91
C LYS A 27 -4.98 -1.82 -10.72
N LEU A 28 -5.65 -2.79 -10.10
CA LEU A 28 -6.60 -3.67 -10.79
C LEU A 28 -8.02 -3.09 -10.84
N ILE A 29 -8.48 -2.42 -9.78
CA ILE A 29 -9.88 -2.00 -9.65
C ILE A 29 -10.36 -1.06 -10.78
N PRO A 30 -9.59 -0.10 -11.30
CA PRO A 30 -10.06 0.74 -12.41
C PRO A 30 -10.31 -0.08 -13.69
N ILE A 31 -9.48 -1.07 -13.96
CA ILE A 31 -9.65 -1.96 -15.12
C ILE A 31 -10.90 -2.81 -14.93
N LEU A 32 -11.06 -3.41 -13.75
CA LEU A 32 -12.23 -4.23 -13.43
C LEU A 32 -13.52 -3.41 -13.43
N ALA A 33 -13.49 -2.16 -12.94
CA ALA A 33 -14.64 -1.26 -13.00
C ALA A 33 -15.08 -0.97 -14.44
N ILE A 34 -14.14 -0.81 -15.38
CA ILE A 34 -14.46 -0.64 -16.80
C ILE A 34 -15.04 -1.94 -17.35
N VAL A 35 -14.40 -3.08 -17.14
CA VAL A 35 -14.84 -4.38 -17.65
C VAL A 35 -16.25 -4.73 -17.12
N THR A 36 -16.48 -4.58 -15.81
CA THR A 36 -17.80 -4.86 -15.21
C THR A 36 -18.86 -3.86 -15.69
N SER A 37 -18.50 -2.60 -15.96
CA SER A 37 -19.38 -1.59 -16.52
C SER A 37 -19.80 -1.93 -17.94
N VAL A 38 -18.85 -2.32 -18.80
CA VAL A 38 -19.15 -2.76 -20.18
C VAL A 38 -20.05 -3.99 -20.14
N PHE A 39 -19.77 -4.97 -19.27
CA PHE A 39 -20.61 -6.16 -19.12
C PHE A 39 -22.02 -5.79 -18.63
N ASN A 40 -22.14 -4.95 -17.59
CA ASN A 40 -23.44 -4.49 -17.10
C ASN A 40 -24.27 -3.76 -18.20
N PHE A 41 -23.59 -2.96 -19.02
CA PHE A 41 -24.24 -2.27 -20.13
C PHE A 41 -24.71 -3.25 -21.23
N ALA A 42 -23.90 -4.27 -21.54
CA ALA A 42 -24.25 -5.31 -22.51
C ALA A 42 -25.50 -6.12 -22.10
N LEU A 43 -25.77 -6.24 -20.78
CA LEU A 43 -26.98 -6.91 -20.28
C LEU A 43 -28.28 -6.17 -20.61
N ILE A 44 -28.24 -4.94 -21.12
CA ILE A 44 -29.42 -4.23 -21.65
C ILE A 44 -30.05 -5.02 -22.82
N VAL A 45 -29.23 -5.72 -23.61
CA VAL A 45 -29.70 -6.48 -24.76
C VAL A 45 -30.64 -7.64 -24.34
N PRO A 46 -30.24 -8.58 -23.44
CA PRO A 46 -31.15 -9.59 -22.95
C PRO A 46 -32.31 -9.01 -22.15
N ASP A 47 -32.13 -7.91 -21.39
CA ASP A 47 -33.25 -7.26 -20.70
C ASP A 47 -34.34 -6.82 -21.69
N TRP A 48 -33.93 -6.25 -22.82
CA TRP A 48 -34.86 -5.79 -23.87
C TRP A 48 -35.66 -6.95 -24.49
N MET A 49 -35.10 -8.14 -24.51
CA MET A 49 -35.76 -9.36 -25.03
C MET A 49 -36.71 -9.97 -24.01
N MET A 50 -36.44 -9.82 -22.71
CA MET A 50 -37.18 -10.46 -21.62
C MET A 50 -38.26 -9.58 -20.99
N ILE A 51 -38.21 -8.27 -21.19
CA ILE A 51 -39.19 -7.29 -20.69
C ILE A 51 -40.03 -6.82 -21.88
N GLU A 52 -41.36 -6.97 -21.80
CA GLU A 52 -42.28 -6.52 -22.86
C GLU A 52 -42.73 -5.09 -22.66
N ASP A 53 -42.96 -4.65 -21.40
CA ASP A 53 -43.43 -3.30 -21.07
C ASP A 53 -42.33 -2.27 -21.35
N PRO A 54 -42.57 -1.27 -22.26
CA PRO A 54 -41.62 -0.24 -22.58
C PRO A 54 -41.19 0.61 -21.39
N ASN A 55 -42.09 0.88 -20.43
CA ASN A 55 -41.73 1.67 -19.22
C ASN A 55 -40.75 0.93 -18.32
N LYS A 56 -40.96 -0.36 -18.17
CA LYS A 56 -40.01 -1.21 -17.40
C LYS A 56 -38.66 -1.32 -18.10
N ARG A 57 -38.62 -1.43 -19.44
CA ARG A 57 -37.36 -1.41 -20.22
C ARG A 57 -36.56 -0.15 -19.95
N ILE A 58 -37.21 1.01 -20.01
CA ILE A 58 -36.58 2.32 -19.77
C ILE A 58 -36.06 2.38 -18.31
N LEU A 59 -36.90 1.95 -17.35
CA LEU A 59 -36.51 1.93 -15.93
C LEU A 59 -35.26 1.09 -15.70
N VAL A 60 -35.22 -0.13 -16.24
CA VAL A 60 -34.07 -1.04 -16.09
C VAL A 60 -32.83 -0.46 -16.77
N ALA A 61 -32.95 0.10 -17.97
CA ALA A 61 -31.86 0.75 -18.67
C ALA A 61 -31.26 1.95 -17.86
N CYS A 62 -32.15 2.77 -17.28
CA CYS A 62 -31.73 3.88 -16.41
C CYS A 62 -30.99 3.36 -15.15
N ILE A 63 -31.48 2.33 -14.50
CA ILE A 63 -30.84 1.72 -13.31
C ILE A 63 -29.44 1.19 -13.67
N ARG A 64 -29.31 0.48 -14.79
CA ARG A 64 -27.99 -0.01 -15.27
C ARG A 64 -27.04 1.13 -15.62
N ALA A 65 -27.53 2.20 -16.25
CA ALA A 65 -26.72 3.37 -16.57
C ALA A 65 -26.21 4.07 -15.29
N VAL A 66 -27.09 4.27 -14.30
CA VAL A 66 -26.73 4.87 -13.00
C VAL A 66 -25.69 4.00 -12.28
N TYR A 67 -25.91 2.68 -12.24
CA TYR A 67 -24.95 1.76 -11.64
C TYR A 67 -23.58 1.79 -12.35
N THR A 68 -23.57 1.84 -13.68
CA THR A 68 -22.34 1.95 -14.47
C THR A 68 -21.54 3.19 -14.09
N VAL A 69 -22.21 4.35 -13.99
CA VAL A 69 -21.56 5.61 -13.59
C VAL A 69 -21.00 5.49 -12.16
N LEU A 70 -21.77 4.89 -11.25
CA LEU A 70 -21.36 4.68 -9.86
C LEU A 70 -20.14 3.74 -9.77
N ALA A 71 -20.12 2.64 -10.52
CA ALA A 71 -19.01 1.68 -10.53
C ALA A 71 -17.71 2.32 -11.05
N ILE A 72 -17.80 3.13 -12.12
CA ILE A 72 -16.66 3.90 -12.64
C ILE A 72 -16.16 4.91 -11.60
N TYR A 73 -17.08 5.68 -10.99
CA TYR A 73 -16.74 6.65 -9.95
C TYR A 73 -15.98 6.00 -8.78
N ILE A 74 -16.44 4.84 -8.32
CA ILE A 74 -15.80 4.11 -7.23
C ILE A 74 -14.44 3.57 -7.66
N GLY A 75 -14.31 3.06 -8.90
CA GLY A 75 -13.03 2.65 -9.47
C GLY A 75 -11.99 3.77 -9.47
N ILE A 76 -12.41 5.01 -9.79
CA ILE A 76 -11.54 6.19 -9.74
C ILE A 76 -11.20 6.56 -8.29
N LYS A 77 -12.20 6.60 -7.40
CA LYS A 77 -12.02 6.97 -5.98
C LYS A 77 -11.16 5.96 -5.21
N ALA A 78 -11.17 4.70 -5.60
CA ALA A 78 -10.36 3.65 -4.99
C ALA A 78 -8.86 3.97 -4.96
N LYS A 79 -8.35 4.70 -5.98
CA LYS A 79 -6.94 5.15 -6.03
C LYS A 79 -6.55 6.09 -4.89
N SER A 80 -7.48 6.82 -4.31
CA SER A 80 -7.22 7.77 -3.21
C SER A 80 -7.38 7.18 -1.81
N MET A 81 -7.77 5.92 -1.69
CA MET A 81 -7.98 5.28 -0.40
C MET A 81 -6.66 4.91 0.26
N ARG A 82 -6.58 5.11 1.58
CA ARG A 82 -5.36 4.90 2.37
C ARG A 82 -5.38 3.62 3.22
N SER A 83 -6.48 2.87 3.22
CA SER A 83 -6.64 1.66 4.04
C SER A 83 -7.36 0.57 3.26
N PHE A 84 -6.81 -0.65 3.26
CA PHE A 84 -7.46 -1.81 2.65
C PHE A 84 -8.81 -2.14 3.29
N ARG A 85 -8.97 -1.91 4.60
CA ARG A 85 -10.24 -2.11 5.30
C ARG A 85 -11.34 -1.21 4.72
N THR A 86 -11.06 0.08 4.58
CA THR A 86 -11.99 1.05 3.98
C THR A 86 -12.31 0.70 2.54
N PHE A 87 -11.28 0.37 1.74
CA PHE A 87 -11.42 -0.10 0.36
C PHE A 87 -12.36 -1.31 0.26
N SER A 88 -12.14 -2.37 1.07
CA SER A 88 -12.96 -3.58 1.08
C SER A 88 -14.43 -3.29 1.42
N VAL A 89 -14.73 -2.36 2.34
CA VAL A 89 -16.11 -1.96 2.66
C VAL A 89 -16.76 -1.30 1.45
N TYR A 90 -16.10 -0.36 0.77
CA TYR A 90 -16.65 0.28 -0.42
C TYR A 90 -16.94 -0.72 -1.54
N VAL A 91 -16.02 -1.64 -1.79
CA VAL A 91 -16.21 -2.71 -2.79
C VAL A 91 -17.40 -3.58 -2.41
N THR A 92 -17.49 -4.03 -1.15
CA THR A 92 -18.61 -4.88 -0.68
C THR A 92 -19.97 -4.18 -0.83
N VAL A 93 -20.04 -2.87 -0.54
CA VAL A 93 -21.28 -2.09 -0.72
C VAL A 93 -21.67 -2.02 -2.21
N CYS A 94 -20.70 -1.86 -3.11
CA CYS A 94 -20.96 -1.87 -4.55
C CYS A 94 -21.45 -3.23 -5.04
N GLU A 95 -20.81 -4.30 -4.59
CA GLU A 95 -21.22 -5.68 -4.92
C GLU A 95 -22.63 -5.99 -4.39
N ALA A 96 -22.96 -5.54 -3.17
CA ALA A 96 -24.29 -5.69 -2.59
C ALA A 96 -25.36 -4.91 -3.39
N LEU A 97 -25.02 -3.69 -3.84
CA LEU A 97 -25.90 -2.89 -4.69
C LEU A 97 -26.11 -3.57 -6.05
N ALA A 98 -25.04 -4.10 -6.66
CA ALA A 98 -25.13 -4.85 -7.91
C ALA A 98 -26.03 -6.08 -7.77
N LEU A 99 -25.90 -6.80 -6.65
CA LEU A 99 -26.76 -7.94 -6.32
C LEU A 99 -28.23 -7.53 -6.18
N ALA A 100 -28.49 -6.43 -5.48
CA ALA A 100 -29.86 -5.91 -5.33
C ALA A 100 -30.46 -5.51 -6.69
N ILE A 101 -29.67 -4.89 -7.56
CA ILE A 101 -30.06 -4.54 -8.93
C ILE A 101 -30.34 -5.81 -9.74
N PHE A 102 -29.47 -6.83 -9.66
CA PHE A 102 -29.66 -8.09 -10.37
C PHE A 102 -31.00 -8.74 -9.99
N ILE A 103 -31.30 -8.85 -8.70
CA ILE A 103 -32.56 -9.42 -8.20
C ILE A 103 -33.75 -8.55 -8.61
N PHE A 104 -33.63 -7.21 -8.50
CA PHE A 104 -34.69 -6.30 -8.91
C PHE A 104 -35.00 -6.43 -10.39
N VAL A 105 -33.99 -6.47 -11.27
CA VAL A 105 -34.17 -6.62 -12.73
C VAL A 105 -34.81 -7.98 -13.06
N MET A 106 -34.36 -9.05 -12.41
CA MET A 106 -34.93 -10.38 -12.57
C MET A 106 -36.45 -10.40 -12.26
N LEU A 107 -36.90 -9.62 -11.28
CA LEU A 107 -38.33 -9.48 -10.96
C LEU A 107 -39.15 -8.71 -12.02
N GLN A 108 -38.51 -7.93 -12.89
CA GLN A 108 -39.18 -7.19 -13.97
C GLN A 108 -39.40 -8.03 -15.23
N TYR A 109 -38.73 -9.18 -15.39
CA TYR A 109 -38.85 -10.00 -16.59
C TYR A 109 -40.23 -10.59 -16.72
N GLU A 110 -40.90 -10.41 -17.85
CA GLU A 110 -42.20 -11.00 -18.20
C GLU A 110 -41.98 -12.38 -18.82
N ARG A 111 -40.94 -12.55 -19.62
CA ARG A 111 -40.46 -13.81 -20.16
C ARG A 111 -39.39 -14.38 -19.24
N PHE A 112 -39.79 -15.00 -18.15
CA PHE A 112 -38.86 -15.57 -17.17
C PHE A 112 -38.41 -16.97 -17.60
N ASP A 113 -37.11 -17.20 -17.74
CA ASP A 113 -36.51 -18.52 -17.93
C ASP A 113 -35.53 -18.78 -16.77
N PHE A 114 -35.84 -19.76 -15.95
CA PHE A 114 -35.08 -20.09 -14.74
C PHE A 114 -33.60 -20.41 -15.04
N LEU A 115 -33.34 -21.20 -16.11
CA LEU A 115 -31.95 -21.58 -16.43
C LEU A 115 -31.11 -20.38 -16.87
N ILE A 116 -31.66 -19.52 -17.72
CA ILE A 116 -30.95 -18.30 -18.17
C ILE A 116 -30.59 -17.43 -16.96
N GLN A 117 -31.55 -17.30 -16.01
CA GLN A 117 -31.29 -16.52 -14.79
C GLN A 117 -30.26 -17.18 -13.87
N ALA A 118 -30.29 -18.51 -13.74
CA ALA A 118 -29.31 -19.27 -12.97
C ALA A 118 -27.89 -19.12 -13.55
N PHE A 119 -27.73 -19.19 -14.87
CA PHE A 119 -26.44 -18.90 -15.52
C PHE A 119 -25.99 -17.46 -15.31
N GLY A 120 -26.90 -16.50 -15.46
CA GLY A 120 -26.61 -15.09 -15.16
C GLY A 120 -26.14 -14.89 -13.72
N PHE A 121 -26.74 -15.57 -12.77
CA PHE A 121 -26.37 -15.51 -11.37
C PHE A 121 -25.01 -16.18 -11.10
N ILE A 122 -24.68 -17.28 -11.74
CA ILE A 122 -23.34 -17.90 -11.66
C ILE A 122 -22.27 -16.95 -12.19
N ILE A 123 -22.51 -16.28 -13.33
CA ILE A 123 -21.59 -15.26 -13.86
C ILE A 123 -21.42 -14.12 -12.85
N PHE A 124 -22.50 -13.70 -12.21
CA PHE A 124 -22.47 -12.67 -11.19
C PHE A 124 -21.59 -13.07 -9.99
N ILE A 125 -21.68 -14.33 -9.52
CA ILE A 125 -20.79 -14.89 -8.49
C ILE A 125 -19.32 -14.81 -8.93
N LEU A 126 -19.01 -15.23 -10.17
CA LEU A 126 -17.65 -15.15 -10.71
C LEU A 126 -17.11 -13.73 -10.68
N VAL A 127 -17.93 -12.73 -11.02
CA VAL A 127 -17.54 -11.32 -10.99
C VAL A 127 -17.26 -10.85 -9.56
N ILE A 128 -18.06 -11.23 -8.56
CA ILE A 128 -17.80 -10.90 -7.14
C ILE A 128 -16.41 -11.40 -6.71
N PHE A 129 -16.05 -12.63 -7.06
CA PHE A 129 -14.76 -13.21 -6.66
C PHE A 129 -13.58 -12.68 -7.51
N LEU A 130 -13.84 -12.10 -8.68
CA LEU A 130 -12.82 -11.46 -9.51
C LEU A 130 -12.38 -10.11 -8.96
N VAL A 131 -13.27 -9.39 -8.28
CA VAL A 131 -12.98 -8.07 -7.72
C VAL A 131 -12.16 -8.24 -6.43
N PRO A 132 -11.03 -7.50 -6.28
CA PRO A 132 -10.20 -7.57 -5.08
C PRO A 132 -10.99 -7.17 -3.82
N ASN A 133 -11.35 -8.15 -3.00
CA ASN A 133 -12.09 -7.97 -1.77
C ASN A 133 -11.62 -9.02 -0.74
N ARG A 134 -12.13 -8.96 0.49
CA ARG A 134 -11.95 -10.02 1.47
C ARG A 134 -12.77 -11.23 1.06
N THR A 135 -12.14 -12.40 0.99
CA THR A 135 -12.81 -13.66 0.60
C THR A 135 -14.07 -13.93 1.42
N PHE A 136 -14.04 -13.60 2.73
CA PHE A 136 -15.20 -13.75 3.61
C PHE A 136 -16.41 -12.91 3.17
N ASN A 137 -16.19 -11.66 2.73
CA ASN A 137 -17.26 -10.79 2.25
C ASN A 137 -17.88 -11.33 0.95
N ALA A 138 -17.02 -11.77 0.02
CA ALA A 138 -17.47 -12.35 -1.25
C ALA A 138 -18.32 -13.63 -1.04
N VAL A 139 -17.89 -14.53 -0.16
CA VAL A 139 -18.64 -15.72 0.21
C VAL A 139 -19.97 -15.36 0.86
N GLY A 140 -19.97 -14.48 1.86
CA GLY A 140 -21.19 -14.04 2.55
C GLY A 140 -22.21 -13.43 1.60
N LEU A 141 -21.77 -12.55 0.70
CA LEU A 141 -22.62 -11.91 -0.29
C LEU A 141 -23.17 -12.91 -1.31
N SER A 142 -22.36 -13.87 -1.75
CA SER A 142 -22.80 -14.94 -2.66
C SER A 142 -23.84 -15.86 -2.02
N LEU A 143 -23.72 -16.17 -0.73
CA LEU A 143 -24.72 -16.98 0.00
C LEU A 143 -26.05 -16.22 0.18
N ILE A 144 -25.99 -14.95 0.58
CA ILE A 144 -27.18 -14.09 0.69
C ILE A 144 -27.86 -13.97 -0.67
N GLY A 145 -27.07 -13.73 -1.72
CA GLY A 145 -27.56 -13.64 -3.10
C GLY A 145 -28.22 -14.94 -3.58
N SER A 146 -27.63 -16.10 -3.28
CA SER A 146 -28.20 -17.40 -3.64
C SER A 146 -29.56 -17.62 -2.99
N THR A 147 -29.69 -17.28 -1.70
CA THR A 147 -30.97 -17.35 -1.00
C THR A 147 -32.02 -16.44 -1.63
N GLY A 148 -31.62 -15.18 -1.94
CA GLY A 148 -32.50 -14.23 -2.64
C GLY A 148 -32.89 -14.71 -4.04
N PHE A 149 -31.94 -15.26 -4.81
CA PHE A 149 -32.19 -15.82 -6.13
C PHE A 149 -33.23 -16.94 -6.10
N PHE A 150 -33.03 -17.93 -5.23
CA PHE A 150 -34.02 -19.07 -5.14
C PHE A 150 -35.38 -18.62 -4.66
N LEU A 151 -35.48 -17.72 -3.68
CA LEU A 151 -36.71 -17.15 -3.22
C LEU A 151 -37.47 -16.43 -4.34
N CYS A 152 -36.78 -15.50 -5.03
CA CYS A 152 -37.38 -14.72 -6.12
C CYS A 152 -37.79 -15.61 -7.30
N SER A 153 -36.98 -16.63 -7.64
CA SER A 153 -37.31 -17.58 -8.70
C SER A 153 -38.58 -18.38 -8.38
N HIS A 154 -38.73 -18.84 -7.12
CA HIS A 154 -39.92 -19.56 -6.67
C HIS A 154 -41.21 -18.70 -6.76
N PHE A 155 -41.11 -17.39 -6.43
CA PHE A 155 -42.23 -16.46 -6.56
C PHE A 155 -42.62 -16.17 -8.02
N ARG A 156 -41.59 -16.13 -8.91
CA ARG A 156 -41.82 -15.82 -10.34
C ARG A 156 -42.34 -17.02 -11.13
N GLU A 157 -41.84 -18.18 -10.85
CA GLU A 157 -42.17 -19.44 -11.52
C GLU A 157 -42.42 -20.54 -10.47
N PRO A 158 -43.64 -20.63 -9.88
CA PRO A 158 -43.93 -21.61 -8.82
C PRO A 158 -43.80 -23.07 -9.27
N ASN A 159 -43.92 -23.32 -10.58
CA ASN A 159 -43.86 -24.65 -11.18
C ASN A 159 -42.55 -24.89 -11.93
N ILE A 160 -41.41 -24.45 -11.36
CA ILE A 160 -40.10 -24.73 -11.95
C ILE A 160 -39.93 -26.23 -12.11
N GLU A 161 -39.52 -26.67 -13.28
CA GLU A 161 -39.20 -28.08 -13.56
C GLU A 161 -38.14 -28.60 -12.56
N THR A 162 -38.46 -29.70 -11.88
CA THR A 162 -37.64 -30.25 -10.79
C THR A 162 -36.19 -30.46 -11.21
N VAL A 163 -35.96 -30.90 -12.45
CA VAL A 163 -34.58 -31.12 -12.99
C VAL A 163 -33.80 -29.81 -13.05
N LYS A 164 -34.42 -28.73 -13.52
CA LYS A 164 -33.79 -27.41 -13.63
C LYS A 164 -33.45 -26.83 -12.24
N PHE A 165 -34.42 -26.99 -11.30
CA PHE A 165 -34.20 -26.52 -9.92
C PHE A 165 -33.07 -27.27 -9.23
N MET A 166 -33.05 -28.61 -9.34
CA MET A 166 -32.00 -29.45 -8.78
C MET A 166 -30.63 -29.15 -9.42
N ALA A 167 -30.56 -28.88 -10.73
CA ALA A 167 -29.34 -28.48 -11.40
C ALA A 167 -28.79 -27.17 -10.82
N ALA A 168 -29.62 -26.15 -10.64
CA ALA A 168 -29.17 -24.88 -10.05
C ALA A 168 -28.76 -25.04 -8.59
N LEU A 169 -29.46 -25.90 -7.81
CA LEU A 169 -29.12 -26.20 -6.41
C LEU A 169 -27.75 -26.89 -6.26
N VAL A 170 -27.27 -27.58 -7.31
CA VAL A 170 -25.91 -28.14 -7.36
C VAL A 170 -24.91 -27.15 -7.92
N TYR A 171 -25.20 -26.48 -9.03
CA TYR A 171 -24.23 -25.67 -9.75
C TYR A 171 -23.87 -24.37 -9.01
N ILE A 172 -24.84 -23.70 -8.40
CA ILE A 172 -24.60 -22.43 -7.69
C ILE A 172 -23.69 -22.64 -6.47
N PRO A 173 -23.97 -23.57 -5.52
CA PRO A 173 -23.06 -23.83 -4.41
C PRO A 173 -21.69 -24.33 -4.89
N THR A 174 -21.63 -25.16 -5.94
CA THR A 174 -20.38 -25.63 -6.52
C THR A 174 -19.55 -24.46 -7.03
N ALA A 175 -20.15 -23.50 -7.75
CA ALA A 175 -19.48 -22.31 -8.21
C ALA A 175 -18.92 -21.48 -7.03
N ILE A 176 -19.71 -21.28 -5.98
CA ILE A 176 -19.26 -20.55 -4.77
C ILE A 176 -18.06 -21.24 -4.13
N VAL A 177 -18.12 -22.58 -3.94
CA VAL A 177 -17.03 -23.34 -3.34
C VAL A 177 -15.76 -23.26 -4.18
N LEU A 178 -15.86 -23.46 -5.49
CA LEU A 178 -14.70 -23.36 -6.39
C LEU A 178 -14.09 -21.98 -6.38
N CYS A 179 -14.91 -20.92 -6.45
CA CYS A 179 -14.44 -19.54 -6.38
C CYS A 179 -13.80 -19.23 -5.03
N ALA A 180 -14.39 -19.68 -3.91
CA ALA A 180 -13.86 -19.48 -2.58
C ALA A 180 -12.49 -20.17 -2.38
N VAL A 181 -12.36 -21.41 -2.85
CA VAL A 181 -11.10 -22.18 -2.82
C VAL A 181 -10.03 -21.46 -3.68
N PHE A 182 -10.39 -21.01 -4.88
CA PHE A 182 -9.49 -20.28 -5.76
C PHE A 182 -9.04 -18.96 -5.13
N ALA A 183 -9.97 -18.16 -4.59
CA ALA A 183 -9.68 -16.91 -3.93
C ALA A 183 -8.76 -17.10 -2.71
N ALA A 184 -9.06 -18.10 -1.86
CA ALA A 184 -8.22 -18.43 -0.71
C ALA A 184 -6.82 -18.92 -1.12
N SER A 185 -6.71 -19.68 -2.22
CA SER A 185 -5.41 -20.10 -2.78
C SER A 185 -4.61 -18.91 -3.29
N THR A 186 -5.24 -18.01 -4.04
CA THR A 186 -4.62 -16.78 -4.56
C THR A 186 -4.14 -15.88 -3.41
N GLU A 187 -4.95 -15.70 -2.36
CA GLU A 187 -4.58 -14.91 -1.18
C GLU A 187 -3.36 -15.52 -0.46
N ARG A 188 -3.31 -16.84 -0.32
CA ARG A 188 -2.13 -17.54 0.23
C ARG A 188 -0.89 -17.38 -0.62
N HIS A 189 -1.03 -17.43 -1.95
CA HIS A 189 0.10 -17.20 -2.88
C HIS A 189 0.63 -15.77 -2.77
N GLN A 190 -0.23 -14.76 -2.79
CA GLN A 190 0.15 -13.36 -2.63
C GLN A 190 0.85 -13.10 -1.29
N PHE A 191 0.36 -13.72 -0.21
CA PHE A 191 1.01 -13.61 1.10
C PHE A 191 2.41 -14.25 1.11
N ARG A 192 2.57 -15.43 0.51
CA ARG A 192 3.89 -16.09 0.39
C ARG A 192 4.86 -15.27 -0.44
N GLU A 193 4.40 -14.71 -1.55
CA GLU A 193 5.19 -13.83 -2.41
C GLU A 193 5.64 -12.57 -1.67
N PHE A 194 4.74 -11.93 -0.92
CA PHE A 194 5.05 -10.81 -0.06
C PHE A 194 6.14 -11.16 0.98
N ILE A 195 6.00 -12.27 1.69
CA ILE A 195 7.00 -12.73 2.66
C ILE A 195 8.34 -13.08 1.98
N ALA A 196 8.32 -13.74 0.84
CA ALA A 196 9.55 -14.07 0.10
C ALA A 196 10.28 -12.80 -0.36
N LYS A 197 9.55 -11.81 -0.89
CA LYS A 197 10.08 -10.52 -1.29
C LYS A 197 10.67 -9.76 -0.11
N SER A 198 9.94 -9.70 1.00
CA SER A 198 10.41 -9.07 2.23
C SER A 198 11.69 -9.75 2.77
N ARG A 199 11.78 -11.09 2.71
CA ARG A 199 13.00 -11.82 3.10
C ARG A 199 14.19 -11.52 2.19
N LEU A 200 13.96 -11.40 0.87
CA LEU A 200 15.02 -11.02 -0.07
C LEU A 200 15.54 -9.61 0.21
N GLU A 201 14.65 -8.67 0.51
CA GLU A 201 15.00 -7.32 0.92
C GLU A 201 15.79 -7.31 2.24
N HIS A 202 15.42 -8.17 3.20
CA HIS A 202 16.16 -8.36 4.46
C HIS A 202 17.52 -9.06 4.27
N MET A 203 17.66 -9.95 3.27
CA MET A 203 18.95 -10.63 3.00
C MET A 203 19.97 -9.74 2.30
N SER A 204 19.52 -8.67 1.62
CA SER A 204 20.41 -7.62 1.12
C SER A 204 20.71 -6.66 2.27
N SER A 205 21.97 -6.59 2.70
CA SER A 205 22.40 -5.63 3.72
C SER A 205 22.73 -4.26 3.16
N THR A 206 22.69 -4.10 1.82
CA THR A 206 23.07 -2.89 1.10
C THR A 206 21.92 -2.38 0.23
N ASP A 207 21.86 -1.07 0.04
CA ASP A 207 20.98 -0.43 -0.95
C ASP A 207 21.58 -0.64 -2.34
N PHE A 208 20.77 -1.13 -3.28
CA PHE A 208 21.21 -1.52 -4.63
C PHE A 208 21.68 -0.36 -5.50
N LEU A 209 21.22 0.87 -5.22
CA LEU A 209 21.59 2.05 -5.99
C LEU A 209 22.89 2.68 -5.49
N THR A 210 22.97 2.89 -4.16
CA THR A 210 24.02 3.69 -3.53
C THR A 210 25.15 2.86 -2.94
N ASP A 211 25.00 1.54 -2.83
CA ASP A 211 25.90 0.58 -2.17
C ASP A 211 26.21 0.95 -0.70
N THR A 212 25.33 1.74 -0.08
CA THR A 212 25.34 2.02 1.35
C THR A 212 24.58 0.96 2.11
N ALA A 213 24.61 0.95 3.44
CA ALA A 213 23.72 0.12 4.20
C ALA A 213 22.25 0.43 3.83
N ASN A 214 21.40 -0.58 3.82
CA ASN A 214 19.98 -0.35 3.73
C ASN A 214 19.39 -0.14 5.14
N ARG A 215 18.11 0.22 5.19
CA ARG A 215 17.37 0.45 6.44
C ARG A 215 17.48 -0.72 7.43
N PHE A 216 17.38 -1.96 6.94
CA PHE A 216 17.43 -3.14 7.80
C PHE A 216 18.79 -3.29 8.50
N ARG A 217 19.88 -3.18 7.74
CA ARG A 217 21.24 -3.21 8.30
C ARG A 217 21.46 -2.10 9.31
N LEU A 218 20.97 -0.89 9.02
CA LEU A 218 21.06 0.22 9.96
C LEU A 218 20.36 -0.06 11.27
N GLU A 219 19.13 -0.59 11.23
CA GLU A 219 18.35 -0.93 12.43
C GLU A 219 19.07 -2.00 13.28
N GLU A 220 19.67 -3.01 12.64
CA GLU A 220 20.45 -4.07 13.31
C GLU A 220 21.75 -3.51 13.94
N GLU A 221 22.50 -2.70 13.21
CA GLU A 221 23.72 -2.07 13.69
C GLU A 221 23.44 -1.07 14.81
N ALA A 222 22.37 -0.27 14.67
CA ALA A 222 21.96 0.69 15.69
C ALA A 222 21.65 -0.02 17.01
N GLY A 223 20.92 -1.13 17.01
CA GLY A 223 20.65 -1.90 18.22
C GLY A 223 21.95 -2.33 18.92
N ARG A 224 22.91 -2.87 18.16
CA ARG A 224 24.23 -3.30 18.69
C ARG A 224 25.04 -2.15 19.25
N TRP A 225 25.16 -1.04 18.50
CA TRP A 225 25.95 0.12 18.91
C TRP A 225 25.33 0.88 20.08
N MET A 226 24.01 1.05 20.11
CA MET A 226 23.31 1.71 21.22
C MET A 226 23.52 0.94 22.54
N ASP A 227 23.39 -0.38 22.51
CA ASP A 227 23.63 -1.23 23.68
C ASP A 227 25.10 -1.20 24.12
N PHE A 228 26.04 -1.15 23.18
CA PHE A 228 27.47 -1.06 23.48
C PHE A 228 27.81 0.30 24.10
N CYS A 229 27.42 1.41 23.43
CA CYS A 229 27.71 2.77 23.89
C CYS A 229 27.09 3.03 25.27
N ARG A 230 25.85 2.58 25.51
CA ARG A 230 25.18 2.70 26.80
C ARG A 230 25.95 1.98 27.92
N ARG A 231 26.45 0.78 27.67
CA ARG A 231 27.23 0.03 28.67
C ARG A 231 28.59 0.64 28.96
N GLN A 232 29.20 1.28 27.96
CA GLN A 232 30.53 1.88 28.09
C GLN A 232 30.49 3.35 28.50
N GLY A 233 29.32 3.98 28.62
CA GLY A 233 29.18 5.41 28.84
C GLY A 233 29.70 6.28 27.69
N MET A 234 29.68 5.75 26.45
CA MET A 234 30.17 6.44 25.27
C MET A 234 29.01 7.19 24.58
N PRO A 235 29.26 8.38 24.02
CA PRO A 235 28.25 9.08 23.24
C PRO A 235 27.97 8.33 21.94
N LEU A 236 26.73 8.46 21.44
CA LEU A 236 26.32 8.00 20.11
C LEU A 236 25.45 9.07 19.51
N SER A 237 25.78 9.51 18.32
CA SER A 237 24.97 10.47 17.56
C SER A 237 24.33 9.82 16.35
N LEU A 238 23.16 10.35 15.96
CA LEU A 238 22.46 9.99 14.74
C LEU A 238 22.15 11.26 13.95
N ALA A 239 22.45 11.22 12.65
CA ALA A 239 22.09 12.29 11.73
C ALA A 239 21.11 11.78 10.69
N PHE A 240 19.99 12.49 10.50
CA PHE A 240 19.01 12.25 9.44
C PHE A 240 19.17 13.31 8.37
N VAL A 241 19.41 12.89 7.15
CA VAL A 241 19.72 13.74 5.99
C VAL A 241 18.71 13.54 4.90
N ASP A 242 18.24 14.62 4.29
CA ASP A 242 17.35 14.57 3.13
C ASP A 242 17.86 15.54 2.05
N VAL A 243 17.92 15.04 0.80
CA VAL A 243 18.42 15.81 -0.36
C VAL A 243 17.36 16.81 -0.81
N ASP A 244 17.70 18.08 -0.77
CA ASP A 244 16.76 19.15 -1.10
C ASP A 244 16.38 19.14 -2.58
N ASN A 245 15.08 19.22 -2.83
CA ASN A 245 14.50 19.41 -4.17
C ASN A 245 14.87 18.34 -5.22
N LEU A 246 15.23 17.12 -4.81
CA LEU A 246 15.57 16.04 -5.75
C LEU A 246 14.43 15.73 -6.70
N LYS A 247 13.17 15.83 -6.23
CA LYS A 247 11.99 15.69 -7.09
C LYS A 247 12.00 16.68 -8.25
N GLY A 248 12.31 17.95 -8.00
CA GLY A 248 12.41 18.96 -9.06
C GLY A 248 13.52 18.67 -10.08
N VAL A 249 14.63 18.06 -9.61
CA VAL A 249 15.70 17.58 -10.50
C VAL A 249 15.19 16.41 -11.35
N ASN A 250 14.51 15.44 -10.75
CA ASN A 250 13.94 14.29 -11.46
C ASN A 250 12.93 14.73 -12.52
N ASP A 251 12.03 15.65 -12.17
CA ASP A 251 11.01 16.16 -13.08
C ASP A 251 11.62 16.92 -14.29
N ARG A 252 12.78 17.55 -14.09
CA ARG A 252 13.43 18.35 -15.14
C ARG A 252 14.45 17.57 -15.97
N TYR A 253 15.21 16.66 -15.35
CA TYR A 253 16.36 15.99 -15.99
C TYR A 253 16.20 14.47 -16.08
N GLY A 254 15.11 13.93 -15.54
CA GLY A 254 14.83 12.49 -15.50
C GLY A 254 15.43 11.77 -14.30
N HIS A 255 14.84 10.65 -13.93
CA HIS A 255 15.23 9.83 -12.76
C HIS A 255 16.69 9.34 -12.81
N ALA A 256 17.23 9.05 -14.00
CA ALA A 256 18.63 8.60 -14.14
C ALA A 256 19.65 9.65 -13.66
N VAL A 257 19.33 10.95 -13.81
CA VAL A 257 20.17 12.03 -13.30
C VAL A 257 20.07 12.11 -11.78
N GLY A 258 18.87 12.01 -11.21
CA GLY A 258 18.68 11.96 -9.76
C GLY A 258 19.39 10.77 -9.12
N ASP A 259 19.30 9.58 -9.73
CA ASP A 259 20.01 8.39 -9.28
C ASP A 259 21.53 8.60 -9.26
N THR A 260 22.07 9.22 -10.30
CA THR A 260 23.52 9.56 -10.38
C THR A 260 23.93 10.53 -9.26
N ILE A 261 23.08 11.51 -8.93
CA ILE A 261 23.31 12.44 -7.82
C ILE A 261 23.33 11.68 -6.49
N LEU A 262 22.37 10.81 -6.22
CA LEU A 262 22.33 10.02 -5.00
C LEU A 262 23.56 9.13 -4.83
N VAL A 263 24.00 8.47 -5.90
CA VAL A 263 25.24 7.66 -5.90
C VAL A 263 26.48 8.49 -5.57
N ASN A 264 26.61 9.67 -6.19
CA ASN A 264 27.74 10.54 -5.95
C ASN A 264 27.74 11.10 -4.53
N LEU A 265 26.58 11.51 -4.02
CA LEU A 265 26.41 12.00 -2.66
C LEU A 265 26.76 10.93 -1.62
N ALA A 266 26.28 9.70 -1.80
CA ALA A 266 26.61 8.56 -0.95
C ALA A 266 28.13 8.31 -0.91
N LYS A 267 28.81 8.35 -2.06
CA LYS A 267 30.28 8.20 -2.13
C LYS A 267 31.00 9.33 -1.42
N LEU A 268 30.53 10.56 -1.52
CA LEU A 268 31.15 11.71 -0.79
C LEU A 268 31.01 11.55 0.71
N PHE A 269 29.83 11.12 1.19
CA PHE A 269 29.61 10.86 2.61
C PHE A 269 30.46 9.69 3.11
N GLN A 270 30.50 8.56 2.40
CA GLN A 270 31.28 7.37 2.80
C GLN A 270 32.77 7.67 2.94
N ARG A 271 33.37 8.55 2.09
CA ARG A 271 34.78 8.92 2.15
C ARG A 271 35.16 9.61 3.45
N GLN A 272 34.22 10.19 4.16
CA GLN A 272 34.47 10.97 5.37
C GLN A 272 34.15 10.19 6.65
N LEU A 273 33.56 9.00 6.52
CA LEU A 273 33.17 8.15 7.62
C LEU A 273 34.29 7.19 8.03
N ARG A 274 34.28 6.83 9.31
CA ARG A 274 35.14 5.79 9.88
C ARG A 274 34.53 4.42 9.61
N SER A 275 35.29 3.36 9.80
CA SER A 275 34.80 1.98 9.68
C SER A 275 33.74 1.61 10.72
N SER A 276 33.68 2.34 11.85
CA SER A 276 32.66 2.19 12.89
C SER A 276 31.36 2.89 12.56
N ASP A 277 31.38 3.86 11.67
CA ASP A 277 30.23 4.69 11.31
C ASP A 277 29.40 3.98 10.22
N THR A 278 28.10 4.10 10.29
CA THR A 278 27.21 3.48 9.31
C THR A 278 26.48 4.57 8.55
N LEU A 279 26.64 4.59 7.23
CA LEU A 279 25.78 5.35 6.30
C LEU A 279 24.75 4.41 5.72
N ALA A 280 23.49 4.75 5.86
CA ALA A 280 22.39 3.99 5.28
C ALA A 280 21.48 4.87 4.44
N ARG A 281 20.97 4.32 3.35
CA ARG A 281 19.86 4.94 2.63
C ARG A 281 18.55 4.48 3.29
N TRP A 282 17.82 5.46 3.84
CA TRP A 282 16.58 5.20 4.59
C TRP A 282 15.34 5.12 3.68
N GLY A 283 15.30 5.96 2.67
CA GLY A 283 14.23 6.04 1.67
C GLY A 283 14.70 6.82 0.44
N GLY A 284 13.85 7.10 -0.51
CA GLY A 284 14.10 7.76 -1.78
C GLY A 284 15.33 8.70 -1.82
N ASP A 285 15.22 9.87 -1.20
CA ASP A 285 16.22 10.92 -1.08
C ASP A 285 16.80 11.07 0.35
N GLU A 286 16.50 10.13 1.25
CA GLU A 286 16.85 10.18 2.65
C GLU A 286 18.03 9.27 3.00
N PHE A 287 18.98 9.79 3.78
CA PHE A 287 20.11 9.05 4.35
C PHE A 287 20.12 9.18 5.88
N VAL A 288 20.60 8.15 6.54
CA VAL A 288 20.82 8.16 8.00
C VAL A 288 22.27 7.77 8.29
N LEU A 289 22.90 8.53 9.14
CA LEU A 289 24.25 8.26 9.63
C LEU A 289 24.15 7.87 11.11
N LEU A 290 24.72 6.72 11.44
CA LEU A 290 24.91 6.29 12.82
C LEU A 290 26.39 6.46 13.17
N LEU A 291 26.67 7.22 14.23
CA LEU A 291 28.00 7.69 14.59
C LEU A 291 28.33 7.23 16.04
N PRO A 292 28.80 5.99 16.24
CA PRO A 292 29.20 5.49 17.54
C PRO A 292 30.39 6.25 18.08
N ASN A 293 30.48 6.39 19.40
CA ASN A 293 31.54 7.11 20.11
C ASN A 293 31.79 8.53 19.55
N THR A 294 30.69 9.23 19.25
CA THR A 294 30.71 10.56 18.65
C THR A 294 29.69 11.45 19.39
N ALA A 295 30.21 12.47 20.08
CA ALA A 295 29.39 13.47 20.75
C ALA A 295 28.73 14.41 19.72
N LEU A 296 27.64 15.09 20.10
CA LEU A 296 26.84 15.98 19.25
C LEU A 296 27.71 17.03 18.52
N THR A 297 28.63 17.69 19.24
CA THR A 297 29.51 18.71 18.66
C THR A 297 30.41 18.17 17.56
N SER A 298 30.96 16.96 17.76
CA SER A 298 31.78 16.27 16.76
C SER A 298 30.93 15.79 15.56
N ALA A 299 29.72 15.37 15.80
CA ALA A 299 28.77 15.00 14.74
C ALA A 299 28.41 16.23 13.88
N VAL A 300 28.13 17.38 14.49
CA VAL A 300 27.88 18.63 13.78
C VAL A 300 29.08 19.02 12.90
N THR A 301 30.29 19.01 13.46
CA THR A 301 31.55 19.30 12.69
C THR A 301 31.73 18.33 11.52
N LEU A 302 31.40 17.05 11.68
CA LEU A 302 31.45 16.07 10.60
C LEU A 302 30.47 16.45 9.48
N MET A 303 29.20 16.77 9.85
CA MET A 303 28.19 17.14 8.87
C MET A 303 28.50 18.45 8.15
N GLU A 304 29.07 19.45 8.85
CA GLU A 304 29.58 20.69 8.22
C GLU A 304 30.70 20.42 7.19
N ARG A 305 31.63 19.52 7.53
CA ARG A 305 32.69 19.10 6.60
C ARG A 305 32.12 18.36 5.39
N MET A 306 31.11 17.50 5.59
CA MET A 306 30.41 16.85 4.48
C MET A 306 29.70 17.87 3.59
N LYS A 307 29.08 18.88 4.19
CA LYS A 307 28.44 19.97 3.46
C LYS A 307 29.42 20.74 2.58
N ALA A 308 30.54 21.15 3.13
CA ALA A 308 31.59 21.81 2.36
C ALA A 308 32.07 20.96 1.18
N SER A 309 32.26 19.66 1.38
CA SER A 309 32.66 18.73 0.29
C SER A 309 31.62 18.59 -0.81
N VAL A 310 30.32 18.70 -0.48
CA VAL A 310 29.23 18.68 -1.46
C VAL A 310 29.19 20.01 -2.22
N ASP A 311 29.39 21.13 -1.55
CA ASP A 311 29.42 22.46 -2.17
C ASP A 311 30.58 22.61 -3.18
N GLU A 312 31.73 21.99 -2.90
CA GLU A 312 32.89 21.95 -3.80
C GLU A 312 32.71 20.98 -4.99
N GLN A 313 31.74 20.08 -4.92
CA GLN A 313 31.56 19.05 -5.94
C GLN A 313 30.71 19.56 -7.11
N SER A 314 31.19 19.38 -8.31
CA SER A 314 30.41 19.58 -9.53
C SER A 314 29.62 18.30 -9.83
N PHE A 315 28.33 18.36 -9.67
CA PHE A 315 27.40 17.26 -10.05
C PHE A 315 27.10 17.31 -11.55
N VAL A 316 26.46 16.22 -12.02
CA VAL A 316 26.02 16.09 -13.43
C VAL A 316 25.23 17.34 -13.86
N ALA A 317 25.50 17.86 -15.05
CA ALA A 317 24.86 19.05 -15.62
C ALA A 317 25.06 20.35 -14.82
N ASN A 318 26.10 20.44 -13.98
CA ASN A 318 26.37 21.57 -13.09
C ASN A 318 25.19 21.93 -12.16
N ILE A 319 24.41 20.93 -11.76
CA ILE A 319 23.30 21.11 -10.85
C ILE A 319 23.88 21.33 -9.45
N LYS A 320 23.51 22.43 -8.79
CA LYS A 320 23.79 22.62 -7.37
C LYS A 320 22.87 21.77 -6.53
N ILE A 321 23.44 20.90 -5.72
CA ILE A 321 22.69 20.01 -4.78
C ILE A 321 22.94 20.54 -3.37
N THR A 322 21.85 20.67 -2.61
CA THR A 322 21.87 20.95 -1.18
C THR A 322 21.12 19.84 -0.43
N TRP A 323 21.32 19.80 0.86
CA TRP A 323 20.64 18.85 1.73
C TRP A 323 20.42 19.42 3.12
N SER A 324 19.35 18.99 3.77
CA SER A 324 18.99 19.39 5.13
C SER A 324 19.20 18.22 6.08
N CYS A 325 19.63 18.51 7.30
CA CYS A 325 20.00 17.49 8.28
C CYS A 325 19.50 17.83 9.67
N GLY A 326 19.03 16.80 10.39
CA GLY A 326 18.80 16.85 11.82
C GLY A 326 19.76 15.90 12.56
N ILE A 327 20.39 16.37 13.64
CA ILE A 327 21.38 15.62 14.40
C ILE A 327 20.95 15.54 15.87
N VAL A 328 21.03 14.34 16.43
CA VAL A 328 20.67 14.04 17.82
C VAL A 328 21.76 13.18 18.45
N GLU A 329 22.13 13.48 19.69
CA GLU A 329 22.90 12.57 20.55
C GLU A 329 21.95 11.70 21.37
N MET A 330 22.28 10.43 21.52
CA MET A 330 21.51 9.46 22.30
C MET A 330 21.52 9.80 23.78
N GLU A 331 20.34 9.92 24.39
CA GLU A 331 20.17 10.10 25.81
C GLU A 331 19.83 8.78 26.54
N ALA A 332 19.91 8.82 27.88
CA ALA A 332 19.54 7.67 28.72
C ALA A 332 18.04 7.31 28.51
N GLY A 333 17.81 6.05 28.14
CA GLY A 333 16.44 5.56 27.89
C GLY A 333 15.94 5.67 26.45
N ASP A 334 16.66 6.36 25.56
CA ASP A 334 16.28 6.43 24.16
C ASP A 334 16.32 5.05 23.47
N SER A 335 15.35 4.80 22.62
CA SER A 335 15.36 3.73 21.63
C SER A 335 15.85 4.25 20.28
N PHE A 336 16.24 3.35 19.38
CA PHE A 336 16.58 3.74 17.99
C PHE A 336 15.46 4.55 17.34
N GLN A 337 14.21 4.10 17.52
CA GLN A 337 13.06 4.80 16.96
C GLN A 337 12.88 6.21 17.55
N THR A 338 13.20 6.39 18.85
CA THR A 338 13.09 7.71 19.48
C THR A 338 14.11 8.70 18.92
N ILE A 339 15.40 8.29 18.81
CA ILE A 339 16.45 9.18 18.29
C ILE A 339 16.24 9.46 16.81
N LEU A 340 15.76 8.49 16.05
CA LEU A 340 15.44 8.64 14.63
C LEU A 340 14.32 9.68 14.43
N CYS A 341 13.22 9.58 15.19
CA CYS A 341 12.12 10.54 15.12
C CYS A 341 12.55 11.95 15.56
N LYS A 342 13.40 12.07 16.59
CA LYS A 342 13.96 13.37 17.00
C LYS A 342 14.79 13.99 15.88
N ALA A 343 15.65 13.21 15.23
CA ALA A 343 16.50 13.68 14.14
C ALA A 343 15.69 14.06 12.89
N ASP A 344 14.69 13.26 12.52
CA ASP A 344 13.76 13.56 11.42
C ASP A 344 12.99 14.86 11.65
N ALA A 345 12.49 15.10 12.88
CA ALA A 345 11.80 16.34 13.24
C ALA A 345 12.71 17.57 13.08
N LEU A 346 13.97 17.48 13.49
CA LEU A 346 14.96 18.56 13.32
C LEU A 346 15.30 18.80 11.84
N MET A 347 15.45 17.75 11.06
CA MET A 347 15.68 17.85 9.61
C MET A 347 14.49 18.54 8.93
N TYR A 348 13.27 18.15 9.31
CA TYR A 348 12.04 18.76 8.79
C TYR A 348 11.92 20.25 9.15
N GLU A 349 12.32 20.66 10.38
CA GLU A 349 12.41 22.05 10.79
C GLU A 349 13.42 22.83 9.92
N GLY A 350 14.59 22.24 9.65
CA GLY A 350 15.61 22.82 8.76
C GLY A 350 15.08 23.06 7.35
N LYS A 351 14.31 22.11 6.79
CA LYS A 351 13.66 22.26 5.48
C LYS A 351 12.67 23.44 5.43
N HIS A 352 11.94 23.69 6.51
CA HIS A 352 11.00 24.82 6.60
C HIS A 352 11.69 26.16 6.81
N ASN A 353 12.86 26.16 7.42
CA ASN A 353 13.66 27.37 7.71
C ASN A 353 14.58 27.79 6.54
N GLY A 354 14.38 27.26 5.34
CA GLY A 354 15.06 27.72 4.14
C GLY A 354 15.87 26.66 3.40
N LYS A 355 15.89 25.42 3.89
CA LYS A 355 16.69 24.29 3.36
C LYS A 355 18.19 24.54 3.48
N ASP A 356 19.01 23.56 3.08
CA ASP A 356 20.47 23.67 3.14
C ASP A 356 20.99 23.95 4.57
N ILE A 357 20.34 23.35 5.59
CA ILE A 357 20.55 23.66 7.02
C ILE A 357 20.86 22.37 7.79
N ILE A 358 21.80 22.48 8.74
CA ILE A 358 22.10 21.47 9.74
C ILE A 358 21.47 21.92 11.07
N CYS A 359 20.46 21.18 11.55
CA CYS A 359 19.80 21.39 12.83
C CYS A 359 20.29 20.36 13.85
N SER A 360 20.54 20.77 15.09
CA SER A 360 20.88 19.85 16.17
C SER A 360 20.12 20.18 17.44
N THR A 361 19.94 19.20 18.33
CA THR A 361 19.44 19.46 19.67
C THR A 361 20.37 20.44 20.36
N ARG A 362 19.86 21.59 20.87
CA ARG A 362 20.66 22.54 21.63
C ARG A 362 21.24 21.83 22.84
N SER A 363 22.57 21.83 22.97
CA SER A 363 23.19 21.60 24.28
C SER A 363 22.76 22.77 25.18
N ASP A 364 21.89 22.55 26.15
CA ASP A 364 21.65 23.49 27.25
C ASP A 364 22.92 23.61 28.10
N GLN A 365 23.91 24.35 27.61
CA GLN A 365 25.03 24.85 28.37
C GLN A 365 25.40 26.26 27.89
N SER A 366 24.52 27.21 28.20
CA SER A 366 24.91 28.61 28.35
C SER A 366 23.78 29.45 28.98
N SER A 367 23.48 29.15 30.24
CA SER A 367 22.81 30.10 31.10
C SER A 367 23.16 29.84 32.56
N GLU A 368 24.45 30.10 32.91
CA GLU A 368 24.86 30.45 34.26
C GLU A 368 26.24 31.11 34.11
N MET A 369 26.27 32.40 33.90
CA MET A 369 27.25 33.34 34.41
C MET A 369 26.65 34.75 34.46
#